data_55d96a3a8e6f8270fc0f7bd56f2c3dc3
#
_entry.id   55d96a3a8e6f8270fc0f7bd56f2c3dc3
#
_cell.length_a   1.000
_cell.length_b   1.000
_cell.length_c   1.000
_cell.angle_alpha   90.00
_cell.angle_beta   90.00
_cell.angle_gamma   90.00
#
_symmetry.space_group_name_H-M   'P 1'
#
loop_
_entity.id
_entity.type
_entity.pdbx_description
1 polymer ?
#
loop_
_entity_poly.entity_id
_entity_poly.type
_entity_poly.pdbx_seq_one_letter_code
_entity_poly.pdbx_strand_id
1 'polypeptide(L)'
;MQLSRDRRKAESTMNRCGVWMRAVWGAWTCVWALHVAANDAGGLAAEAEAAPAPRIIVLARHGHYDRDPKADPRLGPGLSSLGIAQAELLGARLAGEADFDAVLVSPLQRAQDTARVSAASLGEPELTTVEDLAECTPPTRNPRDTADSTPASLKACTEQLDRVFAARFKPARGHPRRELLVCHGNVIRYLVSRTLGLDPTSWLAMSFGHTSLSTIRIDADGSMRLLGAGDRGHIPPNLRTGASGDPERKLAVPTP
;
A
#
# COMPACT_ATOMS: atom_id res chain seq x y z
N MET A 1 45.72 14.87 34.41
CA MET A 1 45.17 15.71 35.49
C MET A 1 43.69 15.29 35.58
N GLN A 2 43.42 14.22 36.27
CA GLN A 2 43.10 14.13 37.70
C GLN A 2 41.84 14.97 38.06
N LEU A 3 40.79 14.41 38.49
CA LEU A 3 40.21 13.69 39.63
C LEU A 3 38.74 14.16 39.66
N SER A 4 37.72 13.58 40.18
CA SER A 4 37.44 12.41 40.99
C SER A 4 35.94 12.50 41.31
N ARG A 5 35.33 11.35 41.31
CA ARG A 5 34.53 10.77 42.41
C ARG A 5 33.71 11.74 43.30
N ASP A 6 32.41 11.50 43.42
CA ASP A 6 31.91 10.99 44.69
C ASP A 6 30.52 10.34 44.56
N ARG A 7 30.43 9.18 45.20
CA ARG A 7 29.20 8.40 45.55
C ARG A 7 28.68 8.91 46.91
N ARG A 8 27.38 8.74 47.18
CA ARG A 8 26.78 8.33 48.49
C ARG A 8 25.24 8.19 48.25
N LYS A 9 24.64 7.06 48.32
CA LYS A 9 24.16 6.18 49.41
C LYS A 9 23.53 6.87 50.62
N ALA A 10 22.26 6.52 50.87
CA ALA A 10 21.60 6.20 52.13
C ALA A 10 20.15 5.82 51.78
N GLU A 11 19.66 4.62 51.85
CA GLU A 11 19.28 3.74 52.93
C GLU A 11 18.22 4.36 53.90
N SER A 12 17.03 3.71 53.84
CA SER A 12 16.37 2.97 54.93
C SER A 12 15.63 3.79 56.00
N THR A 13 14.33 3.56 56.15
CA THR A 13 13.83 3.02 57.42
C THR A 13 12.41 2.47 57.29
N MET A 14 12.24 1.27 57.73
CA MET A 14 11.03 0.53 58.08
C MET A 14 10.51 0.94 59.49
N ASN A 15 9.22 1.01 59.75
CA ASN A 15 8.59 0.74 61.08
C ASN A 15 7.10 0.43 60.83
N ARG A 16 6.66 -0.63 61.12
CA ARG A 16 6.20 -1.66 62.07
C ARG A 16 5.23 -1.13 63.16
N CYS A 17 4.19 -1.95 63.33
CA CYS A 17 3.29 -2.17 64.48
C CYS A 17 2.08 -1.22 64.56
N GLY A 18 0.86 -1.71 64.74
CA GLY A 18 0.39 -2.61 65.77
C GLY A 18 -1.03 -3.11 65.56
N VAL A 19 -1.18 -4.27 66.03
CA VAL A 19 -2.36 -5.13 66.21
C VAL A 19 -3.23 -4.66 67.38
N TRP A 20 -4.50 -5.03 67.40
CA TRP A 20 -5.44 -5.34 68.52
C TRP A 20 -6.85 -4.94 68.10
N MET A 21 -7.86 -5.66 68.17
CA MET A 21 -8.48 -6.83 68.76
C MET A 21 -10.03 -6.63 68.75
N ARG A 22 -10.71 -7.64 68.32
CA ARG A 22 -12.01 -8.20 68.65
C ARG A 22 -13.12 -7.31 69.26
N ALA A 23 -14.33 -7.39 68.69
CA ALA A 23 -15.54 -7.78 69.49
C ALA A 23 -16.65 -8.28 68.51
N VAL A 24 -17.28 -9.35 68.94
CA VAL A 24 -18.36 -10.17 68.39
C VAL A 24 -19.72 -9.63 68.91
N TRP A 25 -20.81 -10.05 68.25
CA TRP A 25 -22.24 -9.99 68.60
C TRP A 25 -23.02 -9.11 67.63
N GLY A 26 -24.05 -9.56 66.93
CA GLY A 26 -24.98 -10.63 67.12
C GLY A 26 -25.98 -10.60 65.91
N ALA A 27 -26.52 -11.70 65.62
CA ALA A 27 -27.49 -11.99 64.58
C ALA A 27 -28.85 -11.26 64.80
N TRP A 28 -29.42 -10.76 63.72
CA TRP A 28 -30.89 -10.79 63.52
C TRP A 28 -31.22 -10.81 62.03
N THR A 29 -31.91 -11.85 61.67
CA THR A 29 -32.49 -12.15 60.37
C THR A 29 -33.61 -11.20 60.01
N CYS A 30 -33.55 -10.59 58.83
CA CYS A 30 -34.73 -10.14 58.08
C CYS A 30 -34.55 -10.49 56.62
N VAL A 31 -35.18 -11.57 56.23
CA VAL A 31 -35.35 -11.97 54.83
C VAL A 31 -36.37 -11.02 54.19
N TRP A 32 -35.89 -10.10 53.37
CA TRP A 32 -36.72 -9.44 52.36
C TRP A 32 -36.24 -9.89 51.00
N ALA A 33 -37.01 -10.80 50.38
CA ALA A 33 -36.85 -11.18 49.00
C ALA A 33 -37.24 -9.99 48.10
N LEU A 34 -36.26 -9.21 47.71
CA LEU A 34 -36.41 -8.30 46.59
C LEU A 34 -36.13 -9.10 45.30
N HIS A 35 -37.19 -9.43 44.61
CA HIS A 35 -37.10 -9.84 43.20
C HIS A 35 -36.58 -8.63 42.40
N VAL A 36 -35.29 -8.58 42.19
CA VAL A 36 -34.72 -7.74 41.12
C VAL A 36 -34.99 -8.47 39.82
N ALA A 37 -35.99 -7.99 39.10
CA ALA A 37 -36.14 -8.35 37.69
C ALA A 37 -34.83 -7.96 37.00
N ALA A 38 -34.05 -8.97 36.60
CA ALA A 38 -32.95 -8.79 35.67
C ALA A 38 -33.59 -8.36 34.34
N ASN A 39 -33.60 -7.08 34.07
CA ASN A 39 -33.80 -6.59 32.73
C ASN A 39 -32.54 -7.02 31.96
N ASP A 40 -32.69 -8.09 31.20
CA ASP A 40 -31.83 -8.39 30.09
C ASP A 40 -31.94 -7.26 29.03
N ALA A 41 -31.31 -6.14 29.36
CA ALA A 41 -30.89 -5.21 28.34
C ALA A 41 -29.67 -5.82 27.63
N GLY A 42 -29.92 -6.81 26.79
CA GLY A 42 -29.02 -7.23 25.74
C GLY A 42 -28.79 -6.04 24.83
N GLY A 43 -27.99 -5.11 25.30
CA GLY A 43 -27.45 -4.06 24.49
C GLY A 43 -26.60 -4.71 23.42
N LEU A 44 -27.15 -4.78 22.19
CA LEU A 44 -26.35 -4.85 20.99
C LEU A 44 -25.37 -3.67 21.06
N ALA A 45 -24.18 -3.93 21.59
CA ALA A 45 -23.06 -3.04 21.40
C ALA A 45 -22.86 -2.98 19.88
N ALA A 46 -23.42 -1.96 19.24
CA ALA A 46 -23.05 -1.59 17.89
C ALA A 46 -21.53 -1.47 17.94
N GLU A 47 -20.82 -2.37 17.27
CA GLU A 47 -19.37 -2.27 17.11
C GLU A 47 -19.13 -0.87 16.58
N ALA A 48 -18.56 -0.01 17.40
CA ALA A 48 -18.26 1.37 17.01
C ALA A 48 -17.35 1.28 15.80
N GLU A 49 -17.88 1.61 14.62
CA GLU A 49 -17.16 1.55 13.38
C GLU A 49 -15.87 2.37 13.52
N ALA A 50 -14.72 1.72 13.37
CA ALA A 50 -13.41 2.35 13.59
C ALA A 50 -13.30 3.65 12.78
N ALA A 51 -12.86 4.73 13.43
CA ALA A 51 -12.80 6.06 12.84
C ALA A 51 -11.98 6.09 11.53
N PRO A 52 -12.37 6.92 10.55
CA PRO A 52 -11.57 7.11 9.34
C PRO A 52 -10.16 7.61 9.67
N ALA A 53 -9.17 7.08 8.96
CA ALA A 53 -7.77 7.44 9.12
C ALA A 53 -7.12 7.63 7.73
N PRO A 54 -6.02 8.39 7.64
CA PRO A 54 -5.32 8.57 6.37
C PRO A 54 -4.83 7.26 5.77
N ARG A 55 -4.77 7.22 4.42
CA ARG A 55 -4.15 6.12 3.65
C ARG A 55 -3.13 6.70 2.68
N ILE A 56 -1.99 6.03 2.58
CA ILE A 56 -0.99 6.26 1.53
C ILE A 56 -1.04 5.07 0.58
N ILE A 57 -1.20 5.34 -0.70
CA ILE A 57 -1.07 4.36 -1.78
C ILE A 57 0.19 4.70 -2.57
N VAL A 58 1.10 3.74 -2.69
CA VAL A 58 2.27 3.81 -3.54
C VAL A 58 2.05 2.87 -4.72
N LEU A 59 1.95 3.43 -5.92
CA LEU A 59 1.83 2.69 -7.17
C LEU A 59 3.23 2.50 -7.78
N ALA A 60 3.65 1.26 -7.98
CA ALA A 60 4.89 0.90 -8.64
C ALA A 60 4.60 0.20 -9.98
N ARG A 61 5.19 0.67 -11.08
CA ARG A 61 5.14 -0.07 -12.33
C ARG A 61 6.14 -1.21 -12.30
N HIS A 62 5.79 -2.37 -12.88
CA HIS A 62 6.73 -3.48 -13.07
C HIS A 62 8.01 -3.06 -13.81
N GLY A 63 9.10 -3.82 -13.66
CA GLY A 63 10.37 -3.64 -14.35
C GLY A 63 10.33 -4.01 -15.83
N HIS A 64 11.43 -3.78 -16.51
CA HIS A 64 11.59 -4.10 -17.93
C HIS A 64 11.42 -5.61 -18.19
N TYR A 65 10.83 -5.95 -19.32
CA TYR A 65 10.69 -7.32 -19.81
C TYR A 65 10.86 -7.36 -21.32
N ASP A 66 11.32 -8.49 -21.83
CA ASP A 66 11.38 -8.76 -23.26
C ASP A 66 10.12 -9.51 -23.71
N ARG A 67 9.70 -9.30 -24.95
CA ARG A 67 8.62 -10.08 -25.53
C ARG A 67 9.07 -11.53 -25.69
N ASP A 68 8.32 -12.45 -25.09
CA ASP A 68 8.53 -13.89 -25.26
C ASP A 68 7.25 -14.53 -25.82
N PRO A 69 7.24 -14.96 -27.09
CA PRO A 69 6.07 -15.60 -27.68
C PRO A 69 5.79 -16.99 -27.08
N LYS A 70 6.71 -17.55 -26.29
CA LYS A 70 6.55 -18.84 -25.60
C LYS A 70 6.08 -18.67 -24.15
N ALA A 71 5.98 -17.44 -23.63
CA ALA A 71 5.48 -17.19 -22.29
C ALA A 71 4.01 -17.65 -22.15
N ASP A 72 3.62 -18.01 -20.94
CA ASP A 72 2.22 -18.33 -20.63
C ASP A 72 1.32 -17.15 -21.09
N PRO A 73 0.34 -17.38 -21.97
CA PRO A 73 -0.47 -16.29 -22.52
C PRO A 73 -1.33 -15.56 -21.47
N ARG A 74 -1.55 -16.15 -20.30
CA ARG A 74 -2.31 -15.54 -19.20
C ARG A 74 -1.42 -14.70 -18.29
N LEU A 75 -0.18 -15.17 -18.04
CA LEU A 75 0.74 -14.52 -17.12
C LEU A 75 1.67 -13.54 -17.83
N GLY A 76 1.95 -13.80 -19.11
CA GLY A 76 2.93 -13.07 -19.90
C GLY A 76 4.36 -13.33 -19.45
N PRO A 77 5.35 -12.67 -20.10
CA PRO A 77 6.75 -12.84 -19.79
C PRO A 77 7.13 -12.28 -18.41
N GLY A 78 8.16 -12.88 -17.81
CA GLY A 78 8.84 -12.38 -16.63
C GLY A 78 9.78 -11.21 -16.92
N LEU A 79 10.52 -10.77 -15.92
CA LEU A 79 11.50 -9.68 -16.06
C LEU A 79 12.70 -10.11 -16.91
N SER A 80 13.23 -9.17 -17.70
CA SER A 80 14.57 -9.29 -18.27
C SER A 80 15.63 -9.05 -17.19
N SER A 81 16.91 -9.31 -17.52
CA SER A 81 18.03 -8.98 -16.62
C SER A 81 18.04 -7.49 -16.23
N LEU A 82 17.71 -6.60 -17.18
CA LEU A 82 17.55 -5.18 -16.90
C LEU A 82 16.39 -4.92 -15.92
N GLY A 83 15.27 -5.62 -16.11
CA GLY A 83 14.12 -5.50 -15.22
C GLY A 83 14.40 -5.97 -13.81
N ILE A 84 15.22 -7.01 -13.64
CA ILE A 84 15.68 -7.48 -12.32
C ILE A 84 16.51 -6.37 -11.65
N ALA A 85 17.50 -5.81 -12.33
CA ALA A 85 18.31 -4.70 -11.79
C ALA A 85 17.45 -3.47 -11.45
N GLN A 86 16.44 -3.15 -12.25
CA GLN A 86 15.48 -2.09 -11.93
C GLN A 86 14.66 -2.40 -10.67
N ALA A 87 14.25 -3.65 -10.49
CA ALA A 87 13.46 -4.07 -9.32
C ALA A 87 14.29 -4.09 -8.04
N GLU A 88 15.58 -4.42 -8.11
CA GLU A 88 16.53 -4.31 -6.99
C GLU A 88 16.68 -2.85 -6.53
N LEU A 89 16.87 -1.93 -7.48
CA LEU A 89 16.93 -0.49 -7.21
C LEU A 89 15.61 0.06 -6.63
N LEU A 90 14.47 -0.46 -7.11
CA LEU A 90 13.16 -0.13 -6.55
C LEU A 90 13.07 -0.60 -5.09
N GLY A 91 13.48 -1.83 -4.79
CA GLY A 91 13.50 -2.36 -3.44
C GLY A 91 14.37 -1.53 -2.51
N ALA A 92 15.58 -1.19 -2.92
CA ALA A 92 16.49 -0.33 -2.16
C ALA A 92 15.90 1.08 -1.92
N ARG A 93 15.18 1.64 -2.89
CA ARG A 93 14.49 2.94 -2.74
C ARG A 93 13.36 2.87 -1.72
N LEU A 94 12.56 1.81 -1.77
CA LEU A 94 11.42 1.63 -0.88
C LEU A 94 11.84 1.28 0.55
N ALA A 95 12.95 0.57 0.74
CA ALA A 95 13.50 0.24 2.06
C ALA A 95 13.88 1.50 2.90
N GLY A 96 14.10 2.65 2.26
CA GLY A 96 14.32 3.93 2.91
C GLY A 96 13.04 4.65 3.35
N GLU A 97 11.88 4.06 3.13
CA GLU A 97 10.58 4.62 3.50
C GLU A 97 9.98 3.87 4.71
N ALA A 98 8.83 4.33 5.20
CA ALA A 98 8.09 3.61 6.23
C ALA A 98 7.56 2.26 5.68
N ASP A 99 7.40 1.29 6.56
CA ASP A 99 6.88 -0.04 6.24
C ASP A 99 5.51 0.01 5.54
N PHE A 100 5.23 -1.02 4.78
CA PHE A 100 3.94 -1.21 4.12
C PHE A 100 3.07 -2.16 4.92
N ASP A 101 1.83 -1.76 5.18
CA ASP A 101 0.81 -2.63 5.79
C ASP A 101 0.31 -3.72 4.85
N ALA A 102 0.48 -3.53 3.54
CA ALA A 102 0.14 -4.49 2.51
C ALA A 102 0.94 -4.25 1.23
N VAL A 103 1.34 -5.34 0.57
CA VAL A 103 1.93 -5.33 -0.77
C VAL A 103 1.01 -6.11 -1.71
N LEU A 104 0.33 -5.38 -2.60
CA LEU A 104 -0.67 -5.89 -3.52
C LEU A 104 -0.05 -5.98 -4.92
N VAL A 105 -0.19 -7.09 -5.58
CA VAL A 105 0.55 -7.38 -6.81
C VAL A 105 -0.39 -7.87 -7.91
N SER A 106 -0.22 -7.37 -9.12
CA SER A 106 -0.87 -7.89 -10.32
C SER A 106 -0.54 -9.37 -10.53
N PRO A 107 -1.45 -10.19 -11.08
CA PRO A 107 -1.18 -11.59 -11.38
C PRO A 107 -0.14 -11.81 -12.48
N LEU A 108 0.18 -10.78 -13.30
CA LEU A 108 1.08 -10.92 -14.44
C LEU A 108 2.54 -11.12 -13.99
N GLN A 109 3.24 -12.06 -14.66
CA GLN A 109 4.55 -12.54 -14.23
C GLN A 109 5.56 -11.41 -13.96
N ARG A 110 5.67 -10.42 -14.87
CA ARG A 110 6.58 -9.28 -14.71
C ARG A 110 6.31 -8.44 -13.45
N ALA A 111 5.07 -8.36 -13.01
CA ALA A 111 4.71 -7.65 -11.77
C ALA A 111 5.03 -8.51 -10.54
N GLN A 112 4.75 -9.81 -10.61
CA GLN A 112 5.11 -10.78 -9.57
C GLN A 112 6.63 -10.82 -9.34
N ASP A 113 7.41 -10.86 -10.42
CA ASP A 113 8.88 -10.86 -10.34
C ASP A 113 9.39 -9.54 -9.77
N THR A 114 8.82 -8.39 -10.20
CA THR A 114 9.19 -7.08 -9.65
C THR A 114 8.94 -7.03 -8.14
N ALA A 115 7.77 -7.46 -7.70
CA ALA A 115 7.44 -7.46 -6.28
C ALA A 115 8.36 -8.39 -5.49
N ARG A 116 8.62 -9.60 -5.98
CA ARG A 116 9.48 -10.60 -5.32
C ARG A 116 10.92 -10.09 -5.18
N VAL A 117 11.49 -9.54 -6.26
CA VAL A 117 12.86 -8.99 -6.22
C VAL A 117 12.94 -7.79 -5.27
N SER A 118 11.97 -6.87 -5.33
CA SER A 118 11.95 -5.72 -4.42
C SER A 118 11.71 -6.10 -2.96
N ALA A 119 10.94 -7.16 -2.69
CA ALA A 119 10.61 -7.64 -1.34
C ALA A 119 11.85 -8.03 -0.52
N ALA A 120 12.91 -8.51 -1.16
CA ALA A 120 14.17 -8.86 -0.50
C ALA A 120 14.79 -7.68 0.29
N SER A 121 14.56 -6.44 -0.17
CA SER A 121 15.02 -5.22 0.54
C SER A 121 14.00 -4.69 1.56
N LEU A 122 12.78 -5.26 1.61
CA LEU A 122 11.67 -4.80 2.45
C LEU A 122 11.38 -5.73 3.63
N GLY A 123 12.28 -6.69 3.92
CA GLY A 123 12.04 -7.68 4.98
C GLY A 123 11.06 -8.77 4.59
N GLU A 124 10.94 -9.04 3.29
CA GLU A 124 10.10 -10.12 2.72
C GLU A 124 8.63 -10.07 3.16
N PRO A 125 7.92 -8.93 2.95
CA PRO A 125 6.51 -8.83 3.29
C PRO A 125 5.67 -9.84 2.50
N GLU A 126 4.51 -10.21 3.04
CA GLU A 126 3.55 -11.03 2.30
C GLU A 126 3.08 -10.31 1.03
N LEU A 127 3.15 -11.02 -0.11
CA LEU A 127 2.71 -10.54 -1.41
C LEU A 127 1.30 -11.06 -1.71
N THR A 128 0.32 -10.16 -1.73
CA THR A 128 -1.06 -10.52 -2.02
C THR A 128 -1.37 -10.28 -3.50
N THR A 129 -1.71 -11.33 -4.25
CA THR A 129 -2.13 -11.19 -5.65
C THR A 129 -3.54 -10.61 -5.74
N VAL A 130 -3.72 -9.59 -6.59
CA VAL A 130 -4.99 -8.93 -6.86
C VAL A 130 -5.26 -8.96 -8.38
N GLU A 131 -6.24 -9.76 -8.79
CA GLU A 131 -6.56 -9.99 -10.20
C GLU A 131 -6.90 -8.69 -10.95
N ASP A 132 -7.62 -7.80 -10.32
CA ASP A 132 -8.01 -6.52 -10.91
C ASP A 132 -6.82 -5.55 -11.15
N LEU A 133 -5.62 -5.86 -10.66
CA LEU A 133 -4.39 -5.13 -10.99
C LEU A 133 -3.74 -5.60 -12.31
N ALA A 134 -4.29 -6.59 -13.00
CA ALA A 134 -3.82 -7.03 -14.32
C ALA A 134 -3.84 -5.88 -15.33
N GLU A 135 -2.85 -5.87 -16.25
CA GLU A 135 -2.80 -4.86 -17.32
C GLU A 135 -3.99 -5.02 -18.24
N CYS A 136 -4.64 -3.92 -18.54
CA CYS A 136 -5.71 -3.82 -19.51
C CYS A 136 -5.69 -2.45 -20.19
N THR A 137 -6.52 -2.26 -21.20
CA THR A 137 -6.61 -1.01 -21.95
C THR A 137 -7.99 -0.39 -21.74
N PRO A 138 -8.11 0.71 -20.98
CA PRO A 138 -9.37 1.44 -20.88
C PRO A 138 -9.62 2.32 -22.13
N PRO A 139 -10.84 2.81 -22.34
CA PRO A 139 -11.15 3.75 -23.42
C PRO A 139 -10.27 4.99 -23.38
N THR A 140 -9.97 5.55 -24.55
CA THR A 140 -9.20 6.80 -24.70
C THR A 140 -10.03 7.88 -25.40
N ARG A 141 -9.58 9.14 -25.30
CA ARG A 141 -10.16 10.26 -26.05
C ARG A 141 -10.03 10.09 -27.56
N ASN A 142 -8.96 9.45 -28.01
CA ASN A 142 -8.74 9.18 -29.42
C ASN A 142 -8.96 7.69 -29.70
N PRO A 143 -10.04 7.30 -30.37
CA PRO A 143 -10.33 5.89 -30.65
C PRO A 143 -9.25 5.17 -31.44
N ARG A 144 -8.37 5.88 -32.15
CA ARG A 144 -7.25 5.27 -32.89
C ARG A 144 -6.24 4.58 -31.97
N ASP A 145 -6.09 5.10 -30.73
CA ASP A 145 -5.15 4.55 -29.74
C ASP A 145 -5.62 3.21 -29.16
N THR A 146 -6.87 2.83 -29.41
CA THR A 146 -7.50 1.59 -28.97
C THR A 146 -8.16 0.82 -30.12
N ALA A 147 -7.72 1.06 -31.35
CA ALA A 147 -8.31 0.45 -32.55
C ALA A 147 -8.29 -1.07 -32.55
N ASP A 148 -7.27 -1.68 -31.90
CA ASP A 148 -7.12 -3.13 -31.76
C ASP A 148 -7.96 -3.72 -30.59
N SER A 149 -8.71 -2.88 -29.86
CA SER A 149 -9.51 -3.30 -28.72
C SER A 149 -11.00 -3.35 -29.09
N THR A 150 -11.71 -4.32 -28.55
CA THR A 150 -13.17 -4.39 -28.71
C THR A 150 -13.88 -3.47 -27.71
N PRO A 151 -15.10 -2.96 -28.01
CA PRO A 151 -15.86 -2.19 -27.04
C PRO A 151 -16.10 -2.96 -25.73
N ALA A 152 -16.28 -4.26 -25.81
CA ALA A 152 -16.45 -5.13 -24.64
C ALA A 152 -15.20 -5.19 -23.79
N SER A 153 -13.99 -5.33 -24.37
CA SER A 153 -12.74 -5.34 -23.63
C SER A 153 -12.41 -3.99 -22.99
N LEU A 154 -12.70 -2.89 -23.67
CA LEU A 154 -12.53 -1.53 -23.14
C LEU A 154 -13.44 -1.30 -21.93
N LYS A 155 -14.72 -1.73 -22.02
CA LYS A 155 -15.67 -1.65 -20.92
C LYS A 155 -15.24 -2.51 -19.74
N ALA A 156 -14.86 -3.76 -19.98
CA ALA A 156 -14.41 -4.68 -18.94
C ALA A 156 -13.18 -4.12 -18.20
N CYS A 157 -12.25 -3.50 -18.91
CA CYS A 157 -11.10 -2.84 -18.30
C CYS A 157 -11.53 -1.66 -17.41
N THR A 158 -12.45 -0.82 -17.87
CA THR A 158 -12.99 0.27 -17.03
C THR A 158 -13.59 -0.26 -15.73
N GLU A 159 -14.43 -1.28 -15.81
CA GLU A 159 -15.09 -1.89 -14.65
C GLU A 159 -14.06 -2.51 -13.69
N GLN A 160 -13.02 -3.17 -14.23
CA GLN A 160 -11.92 -3.74 -13.46
C GLN A 160 -11.20 -2.65 -12.65
N LEU A 161 -10.79 -1.56 -13.32
CA LEU A 161 -10.04 -0.48 -12.68
C LEU A 161 -10.90 0.34 -11.72
N ASP A 162 -12.20 0.49 -11.99
CA ASP A 162 -13.15 1.11 -11.07
C ASP A 162 -13.32 0.29 -9.79
N ARG A 163 -13.31 -1.05 -9.87
CA ARG A 163 -13.31 -1.89 -8.66
C ARG A 163 -12.04 -1.68 -7.82
N VAL A 164 -10.87 -1.58 -8.44
CA VAL A 164 -9.62 -1.26 -7.72
C VAL A 164 -9.75 0.09 -7.03
N PHE A 165 -10.21 1.11 -7.77
CA PHE A 165 -10.37 2.46 -7.23
C PHE A 165 -11.33 2.47 -6.04
N ALA A 166 -12.52 1.91 -6.18
CA ALA A 166 -13.52 1.84 -5.11
C ALA A 166 -13.05 1.05 -3.88
N ALA A 167 -12.29 -0.02 -4.10
CA ALA A 167 -11.79 -0.85 -3.00
C ALA A 167 -10.65 -0.19 -2.22
N ARG A 168 -9.74 0.53 -2.89
CA ARG A 168 -8.48 1.00 -2.30
C ARG A 168 -8.39 2.50 -2.09
N PHE A 169 -9.00 3.33 -2.97
CA PHE A 169 -8.87 4.78 -2.93
C PHE A 169 -9.93 5.41 -2.01
N LYS A 170 -9.88 5.04 -0.74
CA LYS A 170 -10.74 5.52 0.33
C LYS A 170 -9.96 5.57 1.64
N PRO A 171 -10.41 6.34 2.65
CA PRO A 171 -9.77 6.38 3.96
C PRO A 171 -9.56 4.99 4.53
N ALA A 172 -8.49 4.82 5.30
CA ALA A 172 -8.30 3.67 6.17
C ALA A 172 -9.28 3.73 7.35
N ARG A 173 -9.33 2.67 8.16
CA ARG A 173 -10.14 2.59 9.37
C ARG A 173 -9.26 2.31 10.57
N GLY A 174 -9.49 3.01 11.67
CA GLY A 174 -8.82 2.84 12.95
C GLY A 174 -7.43 3.48 13.02
N HIS A 175 -6.55 3.18 12.10
CA HIS A 175 -5.18 3.70 12.05
C HIS A 175 -4.74 4.02 10.61
N PRO A 176 -3.77 4.92 10.44
CA PRO A 176 -3.20 5.21 9.12
C PRO A 176 -2.65 3.94 8.46
N ARG A 177 -2.79 3.82 7.14
CA ARG A 177 -2.27 2.69 6.37
C ARG A 177 -1.43 3.14 5.19
N ARG A 178 -0.43 2.32 4.87
CA ARG A 178 0.44 2.48 3.72
C ARG A 178 0.43 1.20 2.89
N GLU A 179 0.05 1.29 1.63
CA GLU A 179 -0.07 0.13 0.74
C GLU A 179 0.79 0.34 -0.52
N LEU A 180 1.53 -0.72 -0.90
CA LEU A 180 2.28 -0.77 -2.16
C LEU A 180 1.47 -1.60 -3.17
N LEU A 181 1.20 -1.04 -4.35
CA LEU A 181 0.54 -1.71 -5.46
C LEU A 181 1.55 -1.86 -6.61
N VAL A 182 1.99 -3.09 -6.89
CA VAL A 182 2.89 -3.38 -8.01
C VAL A 182 2.05 -3.80 -9.22
N CYS A 183 2.00 -2.95 -10.24
CA CYS A 183 1.09 -3.11 -11.36
C CYS A 183 1.69 -2.55 -12.68
N HIS A 184 0.89 -1.95 -13.54
CA HIS A 184 1.22 -1.66 -14.93
C HIS A 184 0.97 -0.21 -15.34
N GLY A 185 1.47 0.14 -16.52
CA GLY A 185 1.42 1.51 -17.01
C GLY A 185 0.00 2.07 -17.18
N ASN A 186 -0.90 1.31 -17.81
CA ASN A 186 -2.28 1.79 -18.05
C ASN A 186 -3.09 1.84 -16.74
N VAL A 187 -2.89 0.83 -15.88
CA VAL A 187 -3.51 0.78 -14.54
C VAL A 187 -3.15 2.05 -13.74
N ILE A 188 -1.86 2.38 -13.66
CA ILE A 188 -1.37 3.57 -12.94
C ILE A 188 -1.96 4.84 -13.54
N ARG A 189 -1.90 4.98 -14.86
CA ARG A 189 -2.44 6.15 -15.58
C ARG A 189 -3.92 6.37 -15.27
N TYR A 190 -4.70 5.30 -15.32
CA TYR A 190 -6.13 5.37 -15.03
C TYR A 190 -6.40 5.76 -13.57
N LEU A 191 -5.75 5.10 -12.61
CA LEU A 191 -5.92 5.38 -11.18
C LEU A 191 -5.49 6.80 -10.81
N VAL A 192 -4.40 7.30 -11.40
CA VAL A 192 -3.95 8.69 -11.23
C VAL A 192 -4.97 9.68 -11.82
N SER A 193 -5.51 9.40 -13.03
CA SER A 193 -6.57 10.24 -13.61
C SER A 193 -7.78 10.34 -12.69
N ARG A 194 -8.22 9.22 -12.12
CA ARG A 194 -9.34 9.16 -11.17
C ARG A 194 -9.04 9.92 -9.88
N THR A 195 -7.82 9.80 -9.36
CA THR A 195 -7.36 10.54 -8.15
C THR A 195 -7.43 12.03 -8.34
N LEU A 196 -7.10 12.52 -9.53
CA LEU A 196 -7.09 13.95 -9.87
C LEU A 196 -8.46 14.48 -10.32
N GLY A 197 -9.49 13.64 -10.35
CA GLY A 197 -10.81 14.02 -10.86
C GLY A 197 -10.83 14.34 -12.35
N LEU A 198 -9.84 13.85 -13.11
CA LEU A 198 -9.77 14.05 -14.55
C LEU A 198 -10.70 13.07 -15.27
N ASP A 199 -11.09 13.43 -16.50
CA ASP A 199 -11.74 12.49 -17.41
C ASP A 199 -10.83 11.25 -17.58
N PRO A 200 -11.26 10.04 -17.17
CA PRO A 200 -10.46 8.85 -17.25
C PRO A 200 -9.96 8.52 -18.66
N THR A 201 -10.65 8.96 -19.72
CA THR A 201 -10.22 8.73 -21.11
C THR A 201 -8.95 9.51 -21.48
N SER A 202 -8.50 10.43 -20.62
CA SER A 202 -7.25 11.20 -20.80
C SER A 202 -5.99 10.48 -20.28
N TRP A 203 -6.09 9.25 -19.84
CA TRP A 203 -4.99 8.51 -19.21
C TRP A 203 -3.71 8.43 -20.05
N LEU A 204 -3.78 8.46 -21.38
CA LEU A 204 -2.62 8.49 -22.27
C LEU A 204 -1.82 9.82 -22.23
N ALA A 205 -2.35 10.88 -21.64
CA ALA A 205 -1.62 12.14 -21.48
C ALA A 205 -0.46 12.05 -20.46
N MET A 206 -0.36 10.95 -19.74
CA MET A 206 0.67 10.71 -18.74
C MET A 206 1.61 9.57 -19.16
N SER A 207 2.85 9.62 -18.71
CA SER A 207 3.84 8.56 -18.95
C SER A 207 4.51 8.11 -17.66
N PHE A 208 4.50 6.81 -17.41
CA PHE A 208 5.13 6.17 -16.27
C PHE A 208 6.13 5.13 -16.77
N GLY A 209 7.42 5.32 -16.52
CA GLY A 209 8.46 4.37 -16.90
C GLY A 209 8.46 3.10 -16.05
N HIS A 210 9.23 2.09 -16.42
CA HIS A 210 9.40 0.89 -15.62
C HIS A 210 9.97 1.26 -14.24
N THR A 211 9.50 0.58 -13.22
CA THR A 211 9.79 0.79 -11.78
C THR A 211 9.55 2.22 -11.27
N SER A 212 8.81 3.05 -12.03
CA SER A 212 8.42 4.36 -11.52
C SER A 212 7.46 4.25 -10.35
N LEU A 213 7.55 5.21 -9.43
CA LEU A 213 6.69 5.35 -8.25
C LEU A 213 5.72 6.51 -8.42
N SER A 214 4.48 6.31 -8.01
CA SER A 214 3.50 7.39 -7.85
C SER A 214 2.85 7.25 -6.47
N THR A 215 2.83 8.32 -5.70
CA THR A 215 2.36 8.31 -4.31
C THR A 215 1.12 9.17 -4.19
N ILE A 216 0.06 8.58 -3.66
CA ILE A 216 -1.23 9.22 -3.43
C ILE A 216 -1.53 9.17 -1.93
N ARG A 217 -1.92 10.30 -1.37
CA ARG A 217 -2.44 10.40 -0.01
C ARG A 217 -3.95 10.59 -0.07
N ILE A 218 -4.65 9.82 0.75
CA ILE A 218 -6.09 9.93 0.99
C ILE A 218 -6.26 10.30 2.45
N ASP A 219 -6.82 11.47 2.71
CA ASP A 219 -7.05 11.95 4.07
C ASP A 219 -8.30 11.31 4.68
N ALA A 220 -8.50 11.46 5.99
CA ALA A 220 -9.61 10.86 6.71
C ALA A 220 -11.00 11.32 6.22
N ASP A 221 -11.09 12.51 5.63
CA ASP A 221 -12.30 13.06 5.01
C ASP A 221 -12.55 12.54 3.59
N GLY A 222 -11.66 11.71 3.05
CA GLY A 222 -11.73 11.17 1.69
C GLY A 222 -11.09 12.05 0.62
N SER A 223 -10.58 13.23 0.96
CA SER A 223 -9.85 14.07 0.01
C SER A 223 -8.57 13.40 -0.43
N MET A 224 -8.21 13.55 -1.72
CA MET A 224 -7.07 12.86 -2.33
C MET A 224 -6.04 13.87 -2.83
N ARG A 225 -4.76 13.54 -2.66
CA ARG A 225 -3.63 14.32 -3.18
C ARG A 225 -2.61 13.42 -3.83
N LEU A 226 -2.21 13.76 -5.05
CA LEU A 226 -1.07 13.16 -5.72
C LEU A 226 0.20 13.84 -5.20
N LEU A 227 1.00 13.11 -4.41
CA LEU A 227 2.22 13.63 -3.80
C LEU A 227 3.43 13.55 -4.75
N GLY A 228 3.39 12.59 -5.69
CA GLY A 228 4.41 12.40 -6.70
C GLY A 228 3.89 11.50 -7.81
N ALA A 229 4.33 11.72 -9.04
CA ALA A 229 3.92 10.94 -10.21
C ALA A 229 5.14 10.53 -11.04
N GLY A 230 5.27 9.23 -11.31
CA GLY A 230 6.28 8.70 -12.22
C GLY A 230 7.72 8.92 -11.76
N ASP A 231 7.96 9.03 -10.45
CA ASP A 231 9.32 9.19 -9.92
C ASP A 231 10.20 7.99 -10.28
N ARG A 232 11.36 8.29 -10.85
CA ARG A 232 12.41 7.34 -11.23
C ARG A 232 13.78 7.81 -10.75
N GLY A 233 13.83 8.63 -9.71
CA GLY A 233 15.08 9.16 -9.17
C GLY A 233 16.06 8.08 -8.75
N HIS A 234 15.55 6.93 -8.32
CA HIS A 234 16.33 5.75 -7.92
C HIS A 234 16.91 4.95 -9.11
N ILE A 235 16.46 5.19 -10.34
CA ILE A 235 16.96 4.50 -11.52
C ILE A 235 17.97 5.39 -12.26
N PRO A 236 19.23 4.97 -12.39
CA PRO A 236 20.22 5.66 -13.23
C PRO A 236 19.70 5.92 -14.64
N PRO A 237 19.99 7.06 -15.26
CA PRO A 237 19.42 7.44 -16.55
C PRO A 237 19.58 6.39 -17.66
N ASN A 238 20.74 5.71 -17.70
CA ASN A 238 21.05 4.66 -18.67
C ASN A 238 20.27 3.35 -18.48
N LEU A 239 19.65 3.16 -17.30
CA LEU A 239 18.80 1.99 -17.01
C LEU A 239 17.30 2.31 -17.10
N ARG A 240 16.91 3.53 -17.43
CA ARG A 240 15.50 3.94 -17.52
C ARG A 240 14.90 3.47 -18.83
N THR A 241 13.75 2.80 -18.75
CA THR A 241 12.98 2.27 -19.88
C THR A 241 11.49 2.51 -19.73
N GLY A 242 10.70 2.22 -20.75
CA GLY A 242 9.24 2.21 -20.72
C GLY A 242 8.57 3.58 -20.60
N ALA A 243 9.31 4.68 -20.80
CA ALA A 243 8.69 5.98 -20.97
C ALA A 243 8.10 6.06 -22.39
N SER A 244 6.77 6.16 -22.49
CA SER A 244 6.12 6.46 -23.77
C SER A 244 6.24 7.94 -24.08
N GLY A 245 6.46 8.30 -25.32
CA GLY A 245 6.41 9.69 -25.77
C GLY A 245 7.45 10.09 -26.81
N ASP A 246 8.55 9.38 -26.90
CA ASP A 246 9.54 9.60 -27.95
C ASP A 246 10.10 8.26 -28.41
N PRO A 247 9.59 7.68 -29.52
CA PRO A 247 10.10 6.42 -30.05
C PRO A 247 11.56 6.55 -30.56
N GLU A 248 12.01 7.77 -30.85
CA GLU A 248 13.38 8.06 -31.30
C GLU A 248 14.35 8.28 -30.13
N ARG A 249 13.86 8.37 -28.91
CA ARG A 249 14.71 8.54 -27.72
C ARG A 249 15.53 7.28 -27.46
N LYS A 250 16.65 7.20 -28.14
CA LYS A 250 17.70 6.22 -27.81
C LYS A 250 18.37 6.69 -26.51
N LEU A 251 18.25 5.86 -25.48
CA LEU A 251 19.08 6.07 -24.29
C LEU A 251 20.51 5.80 -24.72
N ALA A 252 21.34 6.84 -24.74
CA ALA A 252 22.77 6.65 -24.90
C ALA A 252 23.25 5.88 -23.66
N VAL A 253 23.67 4.64 -23.88
CA VAL A 253 24.42 3.90 -22.85
C VAL A 253 25.78 4.54 -22.80
N PRO A 254 26.24 5.10 -21.64
CA PRO A 254 27.61 5.58 -21.53
C PRO A 254 28.54 4.40 -21.83
N THR A 255 29.40 4.57 -22.82
CA THR A 255 30.51 3.62 -23.04
C THR A 255 31.45 3.74 -21.84
N PRO A 256 31.87 2.61 -21.21
CA PRO A 256 32.79 2.63 -20.08
C PRO A 256 34.14 3.24 -20.45
#